data_52ee6d7fad7502eaf45fcb95adbcf607
#
_entry.id   52ee6d7fad7502eaf45fcb95adbcf607
#
_cell.length_a   1.000
_cell.length_b   1.000
_cell.length_c   1.000
_cell.angle_alpha   90.00
_cell.angle_beta   90.00
_cell.angle_gamma   90.00
#
_symmetry.space_group_name_H-M   'P 1'
#
loop_
_entity.id
_entity.type
_entity.pdbx_description
1 polymer ?
#
loop_
_entity_poly.entity_id
_entity_poly.type
_entity_poly.pdbx_seq_one_letter_code
_entity_poly.pdbx_strand_id
1 'polypeptide(L)'
;MAINSMDTRIERKSRFKKKHIYSLIGIAVGLLCLLWLLFRDTSSSLKVEKERITIATVQKGEFNDYIRVIGQVLPDRIIYLDVIEGGRVEERLIEEGAQVRAGDVILRLSNPFLNIGILQSEADLAYQENELRNTHLSMEQEHLRLKQDRIGLSKELVQKERRFRQYERLYKKNLLAREDYLQAKEDYEAALGQLAVVDERIEQDDLFRSSQLQSLDENIRNMKKSLALVRGRLENLKVKAPVDGQLGNLEAQIGQSIAQGERIGQVITPELKVEAKIDEHYVERVIPGLPASFEREGKKYDMEVTKVYPEVREGQFRTDLHFVSGRPENIRAGQTSHLNLQLGDPVQAVIVPRGSFYQASGGEYMYVVDEEGKTARRRPECVRSFRLCWRGAADYALCTVRIEFRFVPRRGSHLPCGEPSL
;
A
#
# COMPACT_ATOMS: atom_id res chain seq x y z
N MET A 1 -127.35 -47.42 -53.05
CA MET A 1 -126.08 -48.22 -52.97
C MET A 1 -125.11 -47.45 -52.22
N ALA A 2 -124.81 -47.80 -51.04
CA ALA A 2 -123.72 -48.26 -50.34
C ALA A 2 -122.50 -47.40 -50.71
N ILE A 3 -121.75 -46.84 -49.74
CA ILE A 3 -120.74 -47.48 -48.86
C ILE A 3 -120.22 -46.51 -47.79
N ASN A 4 -120.18 -47.00 -46.63
CA ASN A 4 -119.53 -46.45 -45.47
C ASN A 4 -118.01 -46.07 -45.66
N SER A 5 -117.56 -45.08 -45.02
CA SER A 5 -116.23 -45.11 -44.45
C SER A 5 -116.17 -44.32 -43.11
N MET A 6 -115.91 -45.10 -42.08
CA MET A 6 -115.55 -44.65 -40.73
C MET A 6 -114.19 -44.00 -40.77
N ASP A 7 -114.11 -42.82 -40.29
CA ASP A 7 -112.79 -42.27 -39.93
C ASP A 7 -112.78 -41.91 -38.43
N THR A 8 -112.18 -42.76 -37.64
CA THR A 8 -112.05 -42.62 -36.20
C THR A 8 -110.73 -41.91 -35.91
N ARG A 9 -110.79 -40.70 -35.38
CA ARG A 9 -109.66 -39.95 -34.81
C ARG A 9 -109.17 -40.66 -33.56
N ILE A 10 -107.86 -41.05 -33.60
CA ILE A 10 -107.13 -41.58 -32.43
C ILE A 10 -106.54 -40.41 -31.68
N GLU A 11 -107.00 -40.07 -30.48
CA GLU A 11 -106.36 -39.17 -29.52
C GLU A 11 -105.15 -39.85 -28.89
N ARG A 12 -103.95 -39.30 -29.15
CA ARG A 12 -102.73 -39.69 -28.44
C ARG A 12 -102.76 -39.06 -27.04
N LYS A 13 -102.98 -39.85 -26.01
CA LYS A 13 -102.70 -39.49 -24.60
C LYS A 13 -101.23 -39.44 -24.36
N SER A 14 -100.73 -38.24 -24.16
CA SER A 14 -99.34 -38.02 -23.62
C SER A 14 -99.27 -38.58 -22.23
N ARG A 15 -98.44 -39.62 -22.04
CA ARG A 15 -98.11 -40.25 -20.74
C ARG A 15 -96.86 -39.58 -20.12
N PHE A 16 -96.90 -38.30 -19.83
CA PHE A 16 -95.94 -37.76 -18.88
C PHE A 16 -96.60 -37.72 -17.51
N LYS A 17 -96.21 -38.73 -16.68
CA LYS A 17 -96.66 -38.77 -15.29
C LYS A 17 -96.07 -37.56 -14.57
N LYS A 18 -96.87 -36.74 -13.89
CA LYS A 18 -96.46 -35.56 -13.08
C LYS A 18 -95.29 -35.82 -12.13
N LYS A 19 -95.09 -37.10 -11.75
CA LYS A 19 -93.92 -37.55 -10.92
C LYS A 19 -92.53 -37.29 -11.57
N HIS A 20 -92.42 -37.42 -12.92
CA HIS A 20 -91.13 -37.22 -13.61
C HIS A 20 -90.82 -35.73 -13.80
N ILE A 21 -91.84 -34.87 -13.86
CA ILE A 21 -91.65 -33.40 -13.91
C ILE A 21 -91.08 -32.89 -12.59
N TYR A 22 -91.59 -33.36 -11.44
CA TYR A 22 -91.00 -32.99 -10.12
C TYR A 22 -89.59 -33.55 -9.90
N SER A 23 -89.30 -34.72 -10.45
CA SER A 23 -87.90 -35.27 -10.41
C SER A 23 -86.92 -34.45 -11.27
N LEU A 24 -87.36 -34.02 -12.47
CA LEU A 24 -86.53 -33.15 -13.33
C LEU A 24 -86.31 -31.77 -12.72
N ILE A 25 -87.34 -31.17 -12.12
CA ILE A 25 -87.23 -29.90 -11.40
C ILE A 25 -86.27 -30.08 -10.20
N GLY A 26 -86.34 -31.16 -9.43
CA GLY A 26 -85.44 -31.47 -8.34
C GLY A 26 -83.98 -31.60 -8.78
N ILE A 27 -83.73 -32.28 -9.90
CA ILE A 27 -82.39 -32.40 -10.49
C ILE A 27 -81.85 -31.05 -11.00
N ALA A 28 -82.72 -30.23 -11.64
CA ALA A 28 -82.32 -28.89 -12.10
C ALA A 28 -82.04 -27.95 -10.98
N VAL A 29 -82.78 -27.98 -9.86
CA VAL A 29 -82.52 -27.18 -8.67
C VAL A 29 -81.21 -27.70 -7.97
N GLY A 30 -80.99 -29.02 -7.89
CA GLY A 30 -79.80 -29.60 -7.40
C GLY A 30 -78.55 -29.18 -8.19
N LEU A 31 -78.67 -29.20 -9.54
CA LEU A 31 -77.59 -28.71 -10.41
C LEU A 31 -77.36 -27.20 -10.28
N LEU A 32 -78.41 -26.40 -10.11
CA LEU A 32 -78.30 -24.98 -9.86
C LEU A 32 -77.66 -24.68 -8.50
N CYS A 33 -77.97 -25.44 -7.43
CA CYS A 33 -77.34 -25.35 -6.14
C CYS A 33 -75.88 -25.80 -6.21
N LEU A 34 -75.57 -26.86 -6.98
CA LEU A 34 -74.19 -27.34 -7.16
C LEU A 34 -73.34 -26.29 -7.94
N LEU A 35 -73.94 -25.71 -8.97
CA LEU A 35 -73.33 -24.61 -9.73
C LEU A 35 -73.14 -23.38 -8.86
N TRP A 36 -74.07 -23.02 -8.01
CA TRP A 36 -73.98 -21.93 -7.08
C TRP A 36 -72.87 -22.19 -6.01
N LEU A 37 -72.73 -23.44 -5.51
CA LEU A 37 -71.67 -23.85 -4.62
C LEU A 37 -70.30 -23.83 -5.29
N LEU A 38 -70.21 -24.25 -6.58
CA LEU A 38 -68.94 -24.24 -7.33
C LEU A 38 -68.52 -22.85 -7.74
N PHE A 39 -69.45 -21.90 -7.99
CA PHE A 39 -69.14 -20.50 -8.30
C PHE A 39 -69.16 -19.56 -7.10
N ARG A 40 -69.41 -20.09 -5.91
CA ARG A 40 -69.35 -19.28 -4.71
C ARG A 40 -67.88 -19.00 -4.42
N ASP A 41 -67.45 -17.75 -4.67
CA ASP A 41 -66.13 -17.25 -4.32
C ASP A 41 -65.88 -17.51 -2.84
N THR A 42 -65.08 -18.54 -2.51
CA THR A 42 -64.56 -18.82 -1.18
C THR A 42 -63.30 -17.98 -0.97
N SER A 43 -63.35 -16.69 -1.15
CA SER A 43 -62.32 -15.81 -0.70
C SER A 43 -62.41 -15.70 0.84
N SER A 44 -61.50 -16.35 1.54
CA SER A 44 -61.42 -16.19 2.99
C SER A 44 -60.94 -14.75 3.28
N SER A 45 -61.87 -13.90 3.69
CA SER A 45 -61.51 -12.55 4.16
C SER A 45 -61.25 -12.59 5.67
N LEU A 46 -60.03 -12.37 6.05
CA LEU A 46 -59.63 -12.19 7.43
C LEU A 46 -59.88 -10.71 7.84
N LYS A 47 -60.82 -10.45 8.74
CA LYS A 47 -60.99 -9.10 9.30
C LYS A 47 -59.91 -8.87 10.36
N VAL A 48 -58.95 -7.98 10.07
CA VAL A 48 -57.89 -7.60 11.00
C VAL A 48 -58.20 -6.22 11.55
N GLU A 49 -58.12 -6.07 12.87
CA GLU A 49 -58.28 -4.80 13.56
C GLU A 49 -57.20 -3.80 13.11
N LYS A 50 -57.60 -2.60 12.72
CA LYS A 50 -56.68 -1.54 12.22
C LYS A 50 -55.54 -1.20 13.20
N GLU A 51 -55.84 -1.34 14.49
CA GLU A 51 -54.88 -1.03 15.55
C GLU A 51 -53.71 -2.00 15.67
N ARG A 52 -53.81 -3.16 15.05
CA ARG A 52 -52.78 -4.20 15.04
C ARG A 52 -51.91 -4.22 13.75
N ILE A 53 -52.14 -3.28 12.84
CA ILE A 53 -51.49 -3.25 11.55
C ILE A 53 -50.71 -1.93 11.42
N THR A 54 -49.41 -2.01 11.13
CA THR A 54 -48.66 -0.84 10.73
C THR A 54 -48.72 -0.68 9.23
N ILE A 55 -49.34 0.38 8.76
CA ILE A 55 -49.42 0.73 7.31
C ILE A 55 -48.29 1.71 7.04
N ALA A 56 -47.39 1.35 6.11
CA ALA A 56 -46.31 2.19 5.67
C ALA A 56 -46.51 2.59 4.21
N THR A 57 -46.18 3.83 3.88
CA THR A 57 -46.27 4.33 2.50
C THR A 57 -44.98 4.04 1.78
N VAL A 58 -45.09 3.54 0.56
CA VAL A 58 -43.98 3.31 -0.35
C VAL A 58 -43.56 4.65 -0.95
N GLN A 59 -42.27 4.99 -0.87
CA GLN A 59 -41.73 6.25 -1.35
C GLN A 59 -40.62 6.00 -2.38
N LYS A 60 -40.57 6.90 -3.39
CA LYS A 60 -39.39 6.95 -4.26
C LYS A 60 -38.29 7.75 -3.55
N GLY A 61 -37.10 7.20 -3.48
CA GLY A 61 -35.98 7.87 -2.85
C GLY A 61 -34.64 7.32 -3.35
N GLU A 62 -33.57 7.95 -2.92
CA GLU A 62 -32.23 7.48 -3.17
C GLU A 62 -31.92 6.28 -2.27
N PHE A 63 -31.55 5.19 -2.90
CA PHE A 63 -31.07 4.00 -2.23
C PHE A 63 -29.55 4.01 -2.19
N ASN A 64 -29.01 4.10 -0.99
CA ASN A 64 -27.58 3.98 -0.72
C ASN A 64 -27.31 2.56 -0.21
N ASP A 65 -26.62 1.77 -1.01
CA ASP A 65 -26.16 0.43 -0.60
C ASP A 65 -24.91 0.56 0.25
N TYR A 66 -25.03 0.35 1.54
CA TYR A 66 -23.92 0.43 2.47
C TYR A 66 -23.87 -0.76 3.42
N ILE A 67 -22.67 -1.09 3.86
CA ILE A 67 -22.44 -2.06 4.92
C ILE A 67 -21.92 -1.33 6.16
N ARG A 68 -22.36 -1.79 7.33
CA ARG A 68 -21.84 -1.32 8.60
C ARG A 68 -20.69 -2.23 9.01
N VAL A 69 -19.49 -1.67 9.11
CA VAL A 69 -18.27 -2.37 9.48
C VAL A 69 -17.66 -1.76 10.72
N ILE A 70 -16.89 -2.58 11.44
CA ILE A 70 -16.16 -2.12 12.62
C ILE A 70 -14.75 -1.78 12.16
N GLY A 71 -14.33 -0.53 12.40
CA GLY A 71 -12.98 -0.08 12.13
C GLY A 71 -12.24 0.28 13.42
N GLN A 72 -10.94 0.03 13.42
CA GLN A 72 -10.02 0.42 14.48
C GLN A 72 -9.12 1.55 13.98
N VAL A 73 -9.05 2.62 14.75
CA VAL A 73 -8.16 3.75 14.45
C VAL A 73 -6.73 3.34 14.77
N LEU A 74 -5.87 3.44 13.78
CA LEU A 74 -4.44 3.15 13.90
C LEU A 74 -3.63 4.35 13.37
N PRO A 75 -2.39 4.54 13.84
CA PRO A 75 -1.50 5.48 13.16
C PRO A 75 -1.23 5.00 11.74
N ASP A 76 -1.09 5.93 10.80
CA ASP A 76 -0.78 5.56 9.42
C ASP A 76 0.56 4.86 9.32
N ARG A 77 1.58 5.40 10.03
CA ARG A 77 2.92 4.80 10.10
C ARG A 77 3.45 4.80 11.53
N ILE A 78 4.12 3.71 11.84
CA ILE A 78 4.93 3.56 13.04
C ILE A 78 6.36 3.32 12.57
N ILE A 79 7.28 4.17 12.99
CA ILE A 79 8.69 4.04 12.64
C ILE A 79 9.45 3.65 13.90
N TYR A 80 10.09 2.50 13.84
CA TYR A 80 10.86 1.99 14.96
C TYR A 80 12.22 2.71 15.05
N LEU A 81 12.66 2.92 16.28
CA LEU A 81 13.94 3.50 16.61
C LEU A 81 14.91 2.37 16.97
N ASP A 82 15.77 2.03 16.03
CA ASP A 82 16.83 1.05 16.23
C ASP A 82 18.16 1.78 16.40
N VAL A 83 19.00 1.32 17.34
CA VAL A 83 20.30 1.92 17.64
C VAL A 83 21.31 1.54 16.55
N ILE A 84 21.82 2.53 15.82
CA ILE A 84 22.82 2.31 14.76
C ILE A 84 24.19 1.97 15.35
N GLU A 85 24.58 2.61 16.45
CA GLU A 85 25.86 2.41 17.12
C GLU A 85 25.63 2.11 18.60
N GLY A 86 26.03 0.92 19.07
CA GLY A 86 25.85 0.50 20.46
C GLY A 86 26.62 1.35 21.45
N GLY A 87 26.07 1.48 22.65
CA GLY A 87 26.71 2.26 23.73
C GLY A 87 25.89 2.26 25.01
N ARG A 88 26.39 2.96 26.01
CA ARG A 88 25.67 3.18 27.26
C ARG A 88 24.84 4.46 27.18
N VAL A 89 23.60 4.43 27.60
CA VAL A 89 22.74 5.62 27.66
C VAL A 89 23.31 6.62 28.68
N GLU A 90 23.74 7.76 28.18
CA GLU A 90 24.30 8.86 29.00
C GLU A 90 23.19 9.81 29.42
N GLU A 91 22.32 10.17 28.49
CA GLU A 91 21.27 11.18 28.69
C GLU A 91 20.03 10.85 27.86
N ARG A 92 18.86 11.07 28.42
CA ARG A 92 17.57 11.04 27.72
C ARG A 92 17.05 12.47 27.64
N LEU A 93 16.97 13.01 26.44
CA LEU A 93 16.62 14.41 26.17
C LEU A 93 15.12 14.59 25.98
N ILE A 94 14.42 13.57 25.50
CA ILE A 94 12.98 13.60 25.19
C ILE A 94 12.30 12.45 25.89
N GLU A 95 11.17 12.75 26.55
CA GLU A 95 10.34 11.78 27.28
C GLU A 95 9.31 11.13 26.36
N GLU A 96 8.79 9.96 26.77
CA GLU A 96 7.67 9.29 26.11
C GLU A 96 6.45 10.19 26.00
N GLY A 97 5.75 10.12 24.87
CA GLY A 97 4.56 10.92 24.61
C GLY A 97 4.83 12.33 24.12
N ALA A 98 6.08 12.80 24.12
CA ALA A 98 6.44 14.11 23.61
C ALA A 98 6.36 14.19 22.08
N GLN A 99 6.08 15.38 21.55
CA GLN A 99 6.16 15.65 20.11
C GLN A 99 7.60 15.84 19.72
N VAL A 100 8.03 15.19 18.62
CA VAL A 100 9.37 15.24 18.06
C VAL A 100 9.33 15.67 16.60
N ARG A 101 10.39 16.37 16.17
CA ARG A 101 10.62 16.70 14.75
C ARG A 101 11.75 15.85 14.21
N ALA A 102 11.74 15.66 12.90
CA ALA A 102 12.82 14.96 12.21
C ALA A 102 14.18 15.60 12.53
N GLY A 103 15.11 14.80 13.03
CA GLY A 103 16.45 15.25 13.46
C GLY A 103 16.58 15.60 14.94
N ASP A 104 15.51 15.70 15.72
CA ASP A 104 15.58 15.91 17.17
C ASP A 104 16.28 14.75 17.85
N VAL A 105 17.21 15.07 18.76
CA VAL A 105 17.96 14.06 19.52
C VAL A 105 17.11 13.57 20.68
N ILE A 106 16.74 12.28 20.65
CA ILE A 106 15.92 11.63 21.69
C ILE A 106 16.78 11.22 22.87
N LEU A 107 17.87 10.54 22.58
CA LEU A 107 18.83 10.11 23.59
C LEU A 107 20.28 10.17 23.06
N ARG A 108 21.21 10.27 24.00
CA ARG A 108 22.64 10.26 23.73
C ARG A 108 23.29 9.01 24.36
N LEU A 109 24.06 8.31 23.52
CA LEU A 109 24.82 7.16 23.93
C LEU A 109 26.31 7.56 24.10
N SER A 110 27.00 6.90 25.00
CA SER A 110 28.44 6.98 25.18
C SER A 110 29.09 5.64 24.84
N ASN A 111 30.15 5.68 24.01
CA ASN A 111 30.90 4.50 23.64
C ASN A 111 32.40 4.80 23.73
N PRO A 112 33.06 4.47 24.89
CA PRO A 112 34.50 4.70 25.09
C PRO A 112 35.39 3.97 24.09
N PHE A 113 34.98 2.78 23.63
CA PHE A 113 35.75 2.00 22.65
C PHE A 113 35.80 2.68 21.28
N LEU A 114 34.70 3.31 20.86
CA LEU A 114 34.67 4.09 19.63
C LEU A 114 35.61 5.30 19.71
N ASN A 115 35.63 6.00 20.84
CA ASN A 115 36.57 7.12 21.07
C ASN A 115 38.03 6.67 21.02
N ILE A 116 38.37 5.54 21.65
CA ILE A 116 39.71 4.96 21.57
C ILE A 116 40.08 4.61 20.13
N GLY A 117 39.14 3.99 19.36
CA GLY A 117 39.36 3.65 17.96
C GLY A 117 39.61 4.89 17.07
N ILE A 118 38.97 6.00 17.36
CA ILE A 118 39.19 7.28 16.66
C ILE A 118 40.60 7.81 16.98
N LEU A 119 40.95 7.88 18.25
CA LEU A 119 42.28 8.35 18.67
C LEU A 119 43.40 7.51 18.07
N GLN A 120 43.20 6.18 17.97
CA GLN A 120 44.18 5.29 17.35
C GLN A 120 44.28 5.56 15.83
N SER A 121 43.18 5.73 15.13
CA SER A 121 43.18 6.07 13.70
C SER A 121 43.79 7.44 13.42
N GLU A 122 43.63 8.40 14.32
CA GLU A 122 44.29 9.72 14.24
C GLU A 122 45.83 9.60 14.46
N ALA A 123 46.27 8.79 15.42
CA ALA A 123 47.67 8.53 15.65
C ALA A 123 48.34 7.82 14.45
N ASP A 124 47.68 6.82 13.89
CA ASP A 124 48.14 6.09 12.70
C ASP A 124 48.27 7.03 11.48
N LEU A 125 47.28 7.92 11.28
CA LEU A 125 47.32 8.94 10.22
C LEU A 125 48.49 9.89 10.42
N ALA A 126 48.71 10.41 11.64
CA ALA A 126 49.80 11.31 11.96
C ALA A 126 51.17 10.64 11.75
N TYR A 127 51.27 9.36 12.12
CA TYR A 127 52.47 8.57 11.85
C TYR A 127 52.75 8.48 10.34
N GLN A 128 51.77 8.16 9.55
CA GLN A 128 51.88 8.02 8.10
C GLN A 128 52.18 9.35 7.39
N GLU A 129 51.62 10.46 7.87
CA GLU A 129 51.92 11.80 7.36
C GLU A 129 53.39 12.18 7.65
N ASN A 130 53.94 11.80 8.82
CA ASN A 130 55.34 12.00 9.13
C ASN A 130 56.24 11.13 8.25
N GLU A 131 55.87 9.87 8.01
CA GLU A 131 56.61 8.96 7.13
C GLU A 131 56.67 9.50 5.69
N LEU A 132 55.53 10.00 5.14
CA LEU A 132 55.50 10.69 3.85
C LEU A 132 56.49 11.85 3.82
N ARG A 133 56.49 12.70 4.85
CA ARG A 133 57.39 13.84 4.95
C ARG A 133 58.85 13.43 4.94
N ASN A 134 59.21 12.41 5.75
CA ASN A 134 60.58 11.90 5.82
C ASN A 134 61.02 11.29 4.49
N THR A 135 60.17 10.49 3.86
CA THR A 135 60.39 9.89 2.55
C THR A 135 60.60 10.95 1.49
N HIS A 136 59.73 11.98 1.46
CA HIS A 136 59.87 13.10 0.54
C HIS A 136 61.20 13.85 0.69
N LEU A 137 61.59 14.16 1.91
CA LEU A 137 62.90 14.80 2.20
C LEU A 137 64.09 13.94 1.76
N SER A 138 64.06 12.63 2.05
CA SER A 138 65.13 11.70 1.65
C SER A 138 65.25 11.61 0.11
N MET A 139 64.12 11.51 -0.59
CA MET A 139 64.11 11.47 -2.06
C MET A 139 64.60 12.79 -2.67
N GLU A 140 64.23 13.93 -2.10
CA GLU A 140 64.70 15.22 -2.57
C GLU A 140 66.22 15.39 -2.37
N GLN A 141 66.77 14.89 -1.25
CA GLN A 141 68.18 14.90 -1.02
C GLN A 141 68.96 14.04 -2.05
N GLU A 142 68.47 12.82 -2.35
CA GLU A 142 69.11 11.96 -3.37
C GLU A 142 69.02 12.57 -4.76
N HIS A 143 67.86 13.17 -5.12
CA HIS A 143 67.72 13.86 -6.39
C HIS A 143 68.67 15.05 -6.57
N LEU A 144 68.86 15.85 -5.49
CA LEU A 144 69.86 16.95 -5.52
C LEU A 144 71.29 16.43 -5.65
N ARG A 145 71.63 15.30 -5.02
CA ARG A 145 72.94 14.65 -5.18
C ARG A 145 73.18 14.22 -6.62
N LEU A 146 72.21 13.53 -7.25
CA LEU A 146 72.30 13.15 -8.68
C LEU A 146 72.51 14.36 -9.60
N LYS A 147 71.83 15.47 -9.32
CA LYS A 147 72.01 16.73 -10.06
C LYS A 147 73.44 17.31 -9.86
N GLN A 148 73.98 17.23 -8.65
CA GLN A 148 75.35 17.67 -8.41
C GLN A 148 76.34 16.81 -9.18
N ASP A 149 76.24 15.48 -9.17
CA ASP A 149 77.04 14.55 -9.93
C ASP A 149 76.96 14.83 -11.42
N ARG A 150 75.81 15.06 -11.96
CA ARG A 150 75.60 15.46 -13.34
C ARG A 150 76.30 16.74 -13.72
N ILE A 151 76.29 17.79 -12.86
CA ILE A 151 76.98 19.03 -13.07
C ILE A 151 78.47 18.80 -13.10
N GLY A 152 79.01 17.96 -12.18
CA GLY A 152 80.41 17.58 -12.14
C GLY A 152 80.87 16.89 -13.43
N LEU A 153 80.19 15.85 -13.86
CA LEU A 153 80.49 15.13 -15.08
C LEU A 153 80.33 15.98 -16.34
N SER A 154 79.31 16.86 -16.41
CA SER A 154 79.14 17.81 -17.51
C SER A 154 80.38 18.75 -17.64
N LYS A 155 80.91 19.24 -16.51
CA LYS A 155 82.11 20.05 -16.55
C LYS A 155 83.31 19.26 -17.05
N GLU A 156 83.48 18.01 -16.60
CA GLU A 156 84.54 17.11 -17.06
C GLU A 156 84.44 16.82 -18.55
N LEU A 157 83.25 16.49 -19.04
CA LEU A 157 82.96 16.27 -20.45
C LEU A 157 83.41 17.47 -21.29
N VAL A 158 83.05 18.69 -20.90
CA VAL A 158 83.50 19.91 -21.61
C VAL A 158 84.99 20.06 -21.69
N GLN A 159 85.76 19.67 -20.63
CA GLN A 159 87.21 19.67 -20.63
C GLN A 159 87.75 18.62 -21.57
N LYS A 160 87.26 17.37 -21.50
CA LYS A 160 87.72 16.26 -22.39
C LYS A 160 87.42 16.54 -23.84
N GLU A 161 86.20 17.08 -24.16
CA GLU A 161 85.82 17.51 -25.48
C GLU A 161 86.72 18.57 -26.07
N ARG A 162 87.09 19.59 -25.27
CA ARG A 162 88.02 20.64 -25.66
C ARG A 162 89.36 20.07 -26.05
N ARG A 163 89.94 19.14 -25.21
CA ARG A 163 91.15 18.47 -25.45
C ARG A 163 91.13 17.59 -26.71
N PHE A 164 90.08 16.80 -26.85
CA PHE A 164 89.90 15.96 -28.06
C PHE A 164 89.82 16.81 -29.34
N ARG A 165 89.05 17.88 -29.38
CA ARG A 165 88.97 18.79 -30.54
C ARG A 165 90.31 19.48 -30.84
N GLN A 166 91.07 19.77 -29.86
CA GLN A 166 92.45 20.33 -30.08
C GLN A 166 93.37 19.28 -30.67
N TYR A 167 93.42 18.07 -30.13
CA TYR A 167 94.27 16.98 -30.54
C TYR A 167 93.87 16.50 -31.95
N GLU A 168 92.61 16.43 -32.35
CA GLU A 168 92.15 16.14 -33.66
C GLU A 168 92.66 17.11 -34.75
N ARG A 169 92.67 18.42 -34.42
CA ARG A 169 93.24 19.44 -35.33
C ARG A 169 94.71 19.30 -35.51
N LEU A 170 95.47 18.98 -34.43
CA LEU A 170 96.88 18.75 -34.56
C LEU A 170 97.25 17.46 -35.25
N TYR A 171 96.54 16.40 -35.04
CA TYR A 171 96.71 15.12 -35.77
C TYR A 171 96.43 15.26 -37.24
N LYS A 172 95.33 15.93 -37.67
CA LYS A 172 95.08 16.23 -39.08
C LYS A 172 96.19 17.02 -39.78
N LYS A 173 97.01 17.74 -39.01
CA LYS A 173 98.15 18.45 -39.49
C LYS A 173 99.49 17.65 -39.41
N ASN A 174 99.40 16.38 -39.01
CA ASN A 174 100.59 15.52 -38.72
C ASN A 174 101.54 16.07 -37.61
N LEU A 175 101.02 16.85 -36.66
CA LEU A 175 101.77 17.46 -35.57
C LEU A 175 101.60 16.74 -34.21
N LEU A 176 100.91 15.60 -34.18
CA LEU A 176 100.60 14.82 -32.95
C LEU A 176 100.73 13.31 -33.26
N ALA A 177 101.17 12.50 -32.30
CA ALA A 177 101.20 11.04 -32.39
C ALA A 177 99.76 10.48 -32.49
N ARG A 178 99.56 9.38 -33.19
CA ARG A 178 98.27 8.71 -33.28
C ARG A 178 97.77 8.22 -31.88
N GLU A 179 98.62 7.75 -31.08
CA GLU A 179 98.35 7.25 -29.72
C GLU A 179 97.72 8.34 -28.86
N ASP A 180 98.29 9.52 -28.81
CA ASP A 180 97.76 10.65 -28.03
C ASP A 180 96.36 11.10 -28.53
N TYR A 181 96.15 11.07 -29.83
CA TYR A 181 94.80 11.37 -30.42
C TYR A 181 93.81 10.33 -30.05
N LEU A 182 94.09 9.01 -30.11
CA LEU A 182 93.24 7.94 -29.74
C LEU A 182 92.87 7.98 -28.26
N GLN A 183 93.83 8.19 -27.39
CA GLN A 183 93.62 8.33 -25.97
C GLN A 183 92.67 9.53 -25.65
N ALA A 184 92.87 10.67 -26.26
CA ALA A 184 91.98 11.82 -26.04
C ALA A 184 90.59 11.59 -26.57
N LYS A 185 90.40 10.79 -27.64
CA LYS A 185 89.09 10.35 -28.18
C LYS A 185 88.43 9.40 -27.21
N GLU A 186 89.12 8.37 -26.73
CA GLU A 186 88.55 7.39 -25.79
C GLU A 186 88.19 8.07 -24.44
N ASP A 187 88.99 9.00 -23.94
CA ASP A 187 88.70 9.81 -22.76
C ASP A 187 87.34 10.62 -22.96
N TYR A 188 87.15 11.20 -24.13
CA TYR A 188 85.98 11.97 -24.41
C TYR A 188 84.72 11.04 -24.53
N GLU A 189 84.82 9.91 -25.27
CA GLU A 189 83.80 8.95 -25.42
C GLU A 189 83.34 8.31 -24.09
N ALA A 190 84.32 8.02 -23.18
CA ALA A 190 84.07 7.53 -21.84
C ALA A 190 83.30 8.57 -21.00
N ALA A 191 83.76 9.85 -21.01
CA ALA A 191 83.04 10.92 -20.28
C ALA A 191 81.62 11.16 -20.83
N LEU A 192 81.42 11.03 -22.13
CA LEU A 192 80.11 11.11 -22.73
C LEU A 192 79.21 9.95 -22.25
N GLY A 193 79.71 8.73 -22.23
CA GLY A 193 79.01 7.55 -21.72
C GLY A 193 78.64 7.66 -20.24
N GLN A 194 79.58 8.18 -19.40
CA GLN A 194 79.23 8.42 -17.98
C GLN A 194 78.13 9.44 -17.75
N LEU A 195 78.14 10.56 -18.53
CA LEU A 195 77.09 11.53 -18.41
C LEU A 195 75.73 10.95 -18.86
N ALA A 196 75.72 10.17 -19.96
CA ALA A 196 74.47 9.53 -20.40
C ALA A 196 73.87 8.57 -19.37
N VAL A 197 74.70 7.79 -18.64
CA VAL A 197 74.26 6.91 -17.56
C VAL A 197 73.66 7.71 -16.38
N VAL A 198 74.24 8.87 -16.05
CA VAL A 198 73.65 9.70 -14.97
C VAL A 198 72.39 10.39 -15.43
N ASP A 199 72.29 10.83 -16.66
CA ASP A 199 71.03 11.39 -17.19
C ASP A 199 69.90 10.35 -17.19
N GLU A 200 70.17 9.11 -17.59
CA GLU A 200 69.21 8.00 -17.52
C GLU A 200 68.81 7.70 -16.05
N ARG A 201 69.79 7.74 -15.13
CA ARG A 201 69.52 7.53 -13.71
C ARG A 201 68.65 8.63 -13.10
N ILE A 202 68.82 9.87 -13.53
CA ILE A 202 67.93 10.99 -13.10
C ILE A 202 66.52 10.79 -13.60
N GLU A 203 66.33 10.38 -14.88
CA GLU A 203 65.02 10.12 -15.43
C GLU A 203 64.30 8.97 -14.68
N GLN A 204 65.02 7.88 -14.39
CA GLN A 204 64.48 6.77 -13.59
C GLN A 204 64.13 7.20 -12.20
N ASP A 205 64.96 8.02 -11.54
CA ASP A 205 64.70 8.59 -10.21
C ASP A 205 63.44 9.46 -10.19
N ASP A 206 63.26 10.31 -11.22
CA ASP A 206 62.07 11.15 -11.33
C ASP A 206 60.78 10.33 -11.47
N LEU A 207 60.81 9.27 -12.29
CA LEU A 207 59.66 8.35 -12.42
C LEU A 207 59.39 7.59 -11.14
N PHE A 208 60.41 7.02 -10.50
CA PHE A 208 60.25 6.30 -9.24
C PHE A 208 59.72 7.20 -8.14
N ARG A 209 60.31 8.40 -7.97
CA ARG A 209 59.88 9.39 -6.98
C ARG A 209 58.44 9.80 -7.14
N SER A 210 58.03 10.11 -8.39
CA SER A 210 56.64 10.51 -8.67
C SER A 210 55.65 9.39 -8.34
N SER A 211 55.93 8.15 -8.74
CA SER A 211 55.12 6.99 -8.43
C SER A 211 54.99 6.68 -6.95
N GLN A 212 56.13 6.74 -6.24
CA GLN A 212 56.20 6.47 -4.80
C GLN A 212 55.44 7.53 -3.97
N LEU A 213 55.62 8.81 -4.29
CA LEU A 213 54.91 9.90 -3.64
C LEU A 213 53.41 9.86 -3.90
N GLN A 214 53.02 9.53 -5.14
CA GLN A 214 51.61 9.34 -5.50
C GLN A 214 50.98 8.21 -4.65
N SER A 215 51.65 7.06 -4.55
CA SER A 215 51.17 5.92 -3.78
C SER A 215 50.99 6.26 -2.30
N LEU A 216 51.96 6.96 -1.70
CA LEU A 216 51.89 7.39 -0.28
C LEU A 216 50.76 8.42 -0.07
N ASP A 217 50.57 9.38 -1.00
CA ASP A 217 49.51 10.37 -0.91
C ASP A 217 48.10 9.73 -1.08
N GLU A 218 47.97 8.72 -1.93
CA GLU A 218 46.75 7.94 -2.07
C GLU A 218 46.43 7.17 -0.77
N ASN A 219 47.44 6.56 -0.14
CA ASN A 219 47.26 5.89 1.15
C ASN A 219 46.76 6.85 2.23
N ILE A 220 47.40 8.03 2.35
CA ILE A 220 46.97 9.07 3.29
C ILE A 220 45.53 9.54 3.03
N ARG A 221 45.19 9.75 1.75
CA ARG A 221 43.81 10.11 1.37
C ARG A 221 42.80 9.04 1.79
N ASN A 222 43.16 7.77 1.63
CA ASN A 222 42.28 6.66 2.04
C ASN A 222 42.18 6.58 3.58
N MET A 223 43.24 6.79 4.30
CA MET A 223 43.22 6.85 5.78
C MET A 223 42.37 8.03 6.27
N LYS A 224 42.46 9.21 5.65
CA LYS A 224 41.62 10.38 5.98
C LYS A 224 40.13 10.10 5.72
N LYS A 225 39.81 9.40 4.64
CA LYS A 225 38.42 8.96 4.36
C LYS A 225 37.91 7.96 5.42
N SER A 226 38.76 7.00 5.79
CA SER A 226 38.44 6.03 6.83
C SER A 226 38.19 6.71 8.19
N LEU A 227 39.08 7.64 8.57
CA LEU A 227 38.91 8.43 9.80
C LEU A 227 37.63 9.25 9.79
N ALA A 228 37.26 9.86 8.64
CA ALA A 228 36.02 10.60 8.49
C ALA A 228 34.78 9.71 8.70
N LEU A 229 34.82 8.46 8.17
CA LEU A 229 33.76 7.48 8.39
C LEU A 229 33.64 7.07 9.85
N VAL A 230 34.77 6.81 10.52
CA VAL A 230 34.75 6.44 11.94
C VAL A 230 34.27 7.61 12.81
N ARG A 231 34.69 8.86 12.51
CA ARG A 231 34.14 10.05 13.18
C ARG A 231 32.64 10.22 12.94
N GLY A 232 32.14 9.88 11.73
CA GLY A 232 30.71 9.88 11.43
C GLY A 232 29.91 8.95 12.34
N ARG A 233 30.49 7.85 12.82
CA ARG A 233 29.86 6.94 13.79
C ARG A 233 29.55 7.59 15.14
N LEU A 234 30.28 8.63 15.52
CA LEU A 234 29.99 9.43 16.74
C LEU A 234 28.62 10.12 16.64
N GLU A 235 28.22 10.56 15.44
CA GLU A 235 26.91 11.15 15.26
C GLU A 235 25.79 10.12 15.45
N ASN A 236 26.07 8.83 15.16
CA ASN A 236 25.09 7.74 15.35
C ASN A 236 24.89 7.37 16.84
N LEU A 237 25.75 7.87 17.73
CA LEU A 237 25.54 7.80 19.18
C LEU A 237 24.41 8.75 19.64
N LYS A 238 24.03 9.72 18.83
CA LYS A 238 22.87 10.55 19.03
C LYS A 238 21.69 9.92 18.31
N VAL A 239 20.83 9.22 19.02
CA VAL A 239 19.62 8.65 18.42
C VAL A 239 18.63 9.76 18.17
N LYS A 240 18.33 9.97 16.87
CA LYS A 240 17.49 11.07 16.39
C LYS A 240 16.14 10.55 15.89
N ALA A 241 15.10 11.38 15.99
CA ALA A 241 13.81 11.10 15.37
C ALA A 241 13.96 11.09 13.84
N PRO A 242 13.52 10.04 13.14
CA PRO A 242 13.63 9.96 11.68
C PRO A 242 12.57 10.80 10.96
N VAL A 243 11.43 11.06 11.63
CA VAL A 243 10.29 11.81 11.10
C VAL A 243 9.63 12.63 12.18
N ASP A 244 8.78 13.57 11.78
CA ASP A 244 7.90 14.30 12.68
C ASP A 244 6.82 13.38 13.23
N GLY A 245 6.56 13.47 14.53
CA GLY A 245 5.55 12.63 15.16
C GLY A 245 5.54 12.71 16.67
N GLN A 246 4.93 11.73 17.30
CA GLN A 246 4.91 11.57 18.75
C GLN A 246 5.80 10.39 19.13
N LEU A 247 6.71 10.60 20.09
CA LEU A 247 7.50 9.52 20.65
C LEU A 247 6.59 8.55 21.40
N GLY A 248 6.52 7.31 20.94
CA GLY A 248 5.76 6.24 21.60
C GLY A 248 6.53 5.66 22.77
N ASN A 249 6.48 4.33 22.92
CA ASN A 249 7.25 3.63 23.95
C ASN A 249 8.75 3.81 23.75
N LEU A 250 9.49 4.14 24.83
CA LEU A 250 10.95 4.28 24.85
C LEU A 250 11.52 3.42 25.97
N GLU A 251 12.06 2.25 25.63
CA GLU A 251 12.54 1.26 26.62
C GLU A 251 13.95 1.54 27.16
N ALA A 252 14.59 2.63 26.70
CA ALA A 252 15.94 2.98 27.08
C ALA A 252 16.01 3.73 28.42
N GLN A 253 16.76 3.21 29.39
CA GLN A 253 17.01 3.85 30.70
C GLN A 253 18.42 4.41 30.81
N ILE A 254 18.58 5.53 31.52
CA ILE A 254 19.90 6.13 31.77
C ILE A 254 20.78 5.13 32.49
N GLY A 255 22.00 4.94 31.95
CA GLY A 255 23.01 4.00 32.47
C GLY A 255 22.88 2.58 31.88
N GLN A 256 21.81 2.26 31.13
CA GLN A 256 21.63 0.98 30.42
C GLN A 256 22.64 0.88 29.26
N SER A 257 23.13 -0.33 29.02
CA SER A 257 23.94 -0.63 27.82
C SER A 257 23.02 -1.18 26.74
N ILE A 258 23.09 -0.59 25.54
CA ILE A 258 22.27 -0.94 24.40
C ILE A 258 23.16 -1.45 23.28
N ALA A 259 22.80 -2.58 22.68
CA ALA A 259 23.55 -3.17 21.60
C ALA A 259 23.25 -2.48 20.24
N GLN A 260 24.17 -2.63 19.30
CA GLN A 260 23.95 -2.20 17.93
C GLN A 260 22.78 -3.00 17.31
N GLY A 261 21.84 -2.32 16.65
CA GLY A 261 20.65 -2.92 16.05
C GLY A 261 19.50 -3.21 17.03
N GLU A 262 19.69 -2.90 18.32
CA GLU A 262 18.66 -3.05 19.34
C GLU A 262 17.57 -1.99 19.17
N ARG A 263 16.32 -2.43 19.24
CA ARG A 263 15.16 -1.53 19.18
C ARG A 263 14.94 -0.89 20.54
N ILE A 264 14.83 0.41 20.56
CA ILE A 264 14.69 1.19 21.81
C ILE A 264 13.36 1.90 21.93
N GLY A 265 12.61 2.03 20.84
CA GLY A 265 11.35 2.75 20.85
C GLY A 265 10.70 2.87 19.47
N GLN A 266 9.76 3.79 19.39
CA GLN A 266 9.05 4.06 18.13
C GLN A 266 8.57 5.51 18.06
N VAL A 267 8.50 6.05 16.83
CA VAL A 267 7.85 7.33 16.53
C VAL A 267 6.55 7.06 15.78
N ILE A 268 5.47 7.62 16.27
CA ILE A 268 4.11 7.49 15.74
C ILE A 268 3.82 8.75 14.95
N THR A 269 3.53 8.61 13.65
CA THR A 269 3.15 9.76 12.82
C THR A 269 1.79 10.34 13.24
N PRO A 270 1.58 11.65 13.10
CA PRO A 270 0.31 12.28 13.50
C PRO A 270 -0.87 11.90 12.60
N GLU A 271 -0.62 11.32 11.44
CA GLU A 271 -1.64 10.86 10.53
C GLU A 271 -2.26 9.57 11.06
N LEU A 272 -3.60 9.53 11.02
CA LEU A 272 -4.38 8.38 11.48
C LEU A 272 -5.13 7.77 10.29
N LYS A 273 -5.18 6.45 10.27
CA LYS A 273 -6.02 5.66 9.38
C LYS A 273 -7.00 4.83 10.19
N VAL A 274 -8.03 4.35 9.56
CA VAL A 274 -8.94 3.37 10.16
C VAL A 274 -8.82 2.06 9.41
N GLU A 275 -8.37 1.03 10.12
CA GLU A 275 -8.36 -0.34 9.59
C GLU A 275 -9.72 -0.98 9.86
N ALA A 276 -10.44 -1.36 8.83
CA ALA A 276 -11.69 -2.07 8.92
C ALA A 276 -11.52 -3.54 8.50
N LYS A 277 -12.18 -4.44 9.26
CA LYS A 277 -12.30 -5.86 8.92
C LYS A 277 -13.65 -6.09 8.26
N ILE A 278 -13.64 -6.58 7.03
CA ILE A 278 -14.81 -6.76 6.19
C ILE A 278 -14.95 -8.23 5.82
N ASP A 279 -16.18 -8.75 5.84
CA ASP A 279 -16.48 -10.13 5.47
C ASP A 279 -16.10 -10.42 4.01
N GLU A 280 -15.57 -11.63 3.73
CA GLU A 280 -15.08 -12.04 2.41
C GLU A 280 -16.12 -11.96 1.29
N HIS A 281 -17.42 -12.05 1.64
CA HIS A 281 -18.52 -11.91 0.67
C HIS A 281 -18.53 -10.57 -0.07
N TYR A 282 -17.87 -9.55 0.48
CA TYR A 282 -17.79 -8.22 -0.12
C TYR A 282 -16.48 -7.95 -0.85
N VAL A 283 -15.57 -8.94 -0.94
CA VAL A 283 -14.21 -8.75 -1.49
C VAL A 283 -14.21 -8.24 -2.94
N GLU A 284 -15.16 -8.70 -3.76
CA GLU A 284 -15.28 -8.26 -5.16
C GLU A 284 -15.90 -6.86 -5.30
N ARG A 285 -16.60 -6.39 -4.27
CA ARG A 285 -17.32 -5.12 -4.30
C ARG A 285 -16.57 -3.97 -3.64
N VAL A 286 -15.66 -4.30 -2.73
CA VAL A 286 -14.86 -3.29 -2.01
C VAL A 286 -13.60 -3.00 -2.80
N ILE A 287 -13.56 -1.82 -3.39
CA ILE A 287 -12.42 -1.34 -4.20
C ILE A 287 -11.88 -0.03 -3.60
N PRO A 288 -10.61 0.30 -3.84
CA PRO A 288 -10.08 1.61 -3.48
C PRO A 288 -10.90 2.75 -4.12
N GLY A 289 -11.06 3.85 -3.38
CA GLY A 289 -11.86 4.99 -3.82
C GLY A 289 -13.32 4.98 -3.35
N LEU A 290 -13.79 3.91 -2.70
CA LEU A 290 -15.15 3.88 -2.18
C LEU A 290 -15.32 4.83 -1.00
N PRO A 291 -16.40 5.62 -0.98
CA PRO A 291 -16.71 6.51 0.12
C PRO A 291 -17.21 5.73 1.34
N ALA A 292 -16.78 6.17 2.49
CA ALA A 292 -17.26 5.68 3.77
C ALA A 292 -17.61 6.86 4.69
N SER A 293 -18.41 6.63 5.67
CA SER A 293 -18.72 7.62 6.69
C SER A 293 -18.49 7.10 8.08
N PHE A 294 -17.88 7.94 8.88
CA PHE A 294 -17.61 7.74 10.29
C PHE A 294 -18.48 8.70 11.09
N GLU A 295 -19.31 8.19 11.97
CA GLU A 295 -20.19 9.03 12.80
C GLU A 295 -19.70 9.02 14.25
N ARG A 296 -19.53 10.22 14.81
CA ARG A 296 -19.15 10.41 16.21
C ARG A 296 -19.78 11.67 16.78
N GLU A 297 -20.41 11.55 17.95
CA GLU A 297 -21.04 12.66 18.65
C GLU A 297 -22.04 13.46 17.77
N GLY A 298 -22.76 12.76 16.88
CA GLY A 298 -23.71 13.37 15.95
C GLY A 298 -23.08 14.13 14.77
N LYS A 299 -21.75 14.11 14.64
CA LYS A 299 -21.04 14.64 13.46
C LYS A 299 -20.60 13.49 12.56
N LYS A 300 -20.80 13.70 11.26
CA LYS A 300 -20.41 12.76 10.22
C LYS A 300 -19.08 13.24 9.60
N TYR A 301 -18.14 12.33 9.53
CA TYR A 301 -16.83 12.54 8.89
C TYR A 301 -16.72 11.65 7.68
N ASP A 302 -16.32 12.24 6.56
CA ASP A 302 -16.18 11.50 5.32
C ASP A 302 -14.81 10.84 5.25
N MET A 303 -14.82 9.60 4.81
CA MET A 303 -13.63 8.76 4.66
C MET A 303 -13.64 8.12 3.28
N GLU A 304 -12.49 7.68 2.84
CA GLU A 304 -12.31 6.97 1.59
C GLU A 304 -11.45 5.72 1.80
N VAL A 305 -11.81 4.65 1.11
CA VAL A 305 -11.01 3.41 1.05
C VAL A 305 -9.74 3.68 0.25
N THR A 306 -8.60 3.66 0.92
CA THR A 306 -7.31 3.89 0.25
C THR A 306 -6.66 2.59 -0.17
N LYS A 307 -6.79 1.55 0.66
CA LYS A 307 -6.14 0.27 0.40
C LYS A 307 -7.01 -0.90 0.80
N VAL A 308 -7.07 -1.90 -0.07
CA VAL A 308 -7.72 -3.18 0.18
C VAL A 308 -6.63 -4.26 0.19
N TYR A 309 -6.55 -5.05 1.26
CA TYR A 309 -5.59 -6.14 1.35
C TYR A 309 -6.19 -7.41 0.73
N PRO A 310 -5.51 -8.06 -0.21
CA PRO A 310 -6.06 -9.21 -0.93
C PRO A 310 -6.14 -10.48 -0.07
N GLU A 311 -5.48 -10.49 1.08
CA GLU A 311 -5.42 -11.66 1.96
C GLU A 311 -6.66 -11.75 2.83
N VAL A 312 -7.38 -12.88 2.74
CA VAL A 312 -8.51 -13.22 3.61
C VAL A 312 -8.01 -14.09 4.76
N ARG A 313 -8.29 -13.68 6.00
CA ARG A 313 -8.02 -14.43 7.22
C ARG A 313 -9.29 -14.56 8.03
N GLU A 314 -9.61 -15.75 8.48
CA GLU A 314 -10.80 -16.01 9.30
C GLU A 314 -12.12 -15.55 8.65
N GLY A 315 -12.22 -15.63 7.29
CA GLY A 315 -13.39 -15.18 6.55
C GLY A 315 -13.51 -13.64 6.42
N GLN A 316 -12.46 -12.89 6.74
CA GLN A 316 -12.43 -11.43 6.66
C GLN A 316 -11.18 -10.92 5.95
N PHE A 317 -11.30 -9.82 5.23
CA PHE A 317 -10.17 -9.07 4.67
C PHE A 317 -10.05 -7.70 5.31
N ARG A 318 -8.85 -7.15 5.29
CA ARG A 318 -8.54 -5.84 5.86
C ARG A 318 -8.60 -4.75 4.82
N THR A 319 -9.04 -3.57 5.25
CA THR A 319 -9.16 -2.39 4.39
C THR A 319 -8.74 -1.16 5.18
N ASP A 320 -7.86 -0.35 4.63
CA ASP A 320 -7.44 0.92 5.21
C ASP A 320 -8.28 2.06 4.63
N LEU A 321 -8.80 2.90 5.52
CA LEU A 321 -9.57 4.08 5.18
C LEU A 321 -8.90 5.33 5.77
N HIS A 322 -8.91 6.42 5.01
CA HIS A 322 -8.39 7.72 5.44
C HIS A 322 -9.51 8.75 5.51
N PHE A 323 -9.34 9.73 6.40
CA PHE A 323 -10.26 10.85 6.50
C PHE A 323 -10.03 11.83 5.34
N VAL A 324 -11.11 12.22 4.64
CA VAL A 324 -11.04 13.15 3.50
C VAL A 324 -11.24 14.60 3.95
N SER A 325 -12.24 14.87 4.77
CA SER A 325 -12.70 16.21 5.15
C SER A 325 -12.44 16.57 6.61
N GLY A 326 -11.23 16.23 7.11
CA GLY A 326 -10.87 16.48 8.50
C GLY A 326 -11.18 15.30 9.43
N ARG A 327 -10.56 15.31 10.58
CA ARG A 327 -10.68 14.24 11.61
C ARG A 327 -11.30 14.78 12.89
N PRO A 328 -11.92 13.94 13.73
CA PRO A 328 -12.34 14.34 15.07
C PRO A 328 -11.13 14.78 15.92
N GLU A 329 -11.26 15.89 16.65
CA GLU A 329 -10.16 16.42 17.47
C GLU A 329 -9.68 15.47 18.57
N ASN A 330 -10.62 14.67 19.13
CA ASN A 330 -10.35 13.78 20.26
C ASN A 330 -10.23 12.30 19.87
N ILE A 331 -9.81 12.01 18.63
CA ILE A 331 -9.61 10.63 18.20
C ILE A 331 -8.21 10.13 18.60
N ARG A 332 -8.15 8.93 19.18
CA ARG A 332 -6.89 8.31 19.62
C ARG A 332 -6.70 6.97 18.91
N ALA A 333 -5.45 6.63 18.65
CA ALA A 333 -5.09 5.29 18.17
C ALA A 333 -5.59 4.21 19.13
N GLY A 334 -6.03 3.08 18.59
CA GLY A 334 -6.60 1.96 19.33
C GLY A 334 -8.12 2.03 19.52
N GLN A 335 -8.76 3.17 19.27
CA GLN A 335 -10.23 3.29 19.39
C GLN A 335 -10.93 2.52 18.28
N THR A 336 -12.04 1.87 18.65
CA THR A 336 -12.90 1.15 17.71
C THR A 336 -14.17 1.96 17.45
N SER A 337 -14.62 2.01 16.21
CA SER A 337 -15.81 2.75 15.80
C SER A 337 -16.54 2.04 14.66
N HIS A 338 -17.84 2.35 14.55
CA HIS A 338 -18.68 1.86 13.45
C HIS A 338 -18.53 2.80 12.25
N LEU A 339 -18.34 2.20 11.09
CA LEU A 339 -18.26 2.88 9.80
C LEU A 339 -19.39 2.40 8.90
N ASN A 340 -19.93 3.29 8.10
CA ASN A 340 -20.84 2.94 7.01
C ASN A 340 -20.05 3.04 5.71
N LEU A 341 -19.68 1.89 5.14
CA LEU A 341 -18.97 1.80 3.87
C LEU A 341 -19.99 1.68 2.74
N GLN A 342 -19.96 2.61 1.82
CA GLN A 342 -20.85 2.62 0.65
C GLN A 342 -20.29 1.70 -0.44
N LEU A 343 -21.14 0.78 -0.94
CA LEU A 343 -20.73 -0.26 -1.90
C LEU A 343 -21.05 0.06 -3.35
N GLY A 344 -21.56 1.24 -3.62
CA GLY A 344 -21.91 1.70 -4.97
C GLY A 344 -22.56 3.07 -4.97
N ASP A 345 -22.80 3.60 -6.16
CA ASP A 345 -23.44 4.89 -6.31
C ASP A 345 -24.91 4.85 -5.87
N PRO A 346 -25.44 5.97 -5.36
CA PRO A 346 -26.85 6.09 -5.00
C PRO A 346 -27.75 5.82 -6.21
N VAL A 347 -28.72 4.93 -6.06
CA VAL A 347 -29.65 4.57 -7.12
C VAL A 347 -31.05 5.04 -6.72
N GLN A 348 -31.76 5.70 -7.65
CA GLN A 348 -33.16 6.04 -7.45
C GLN A 348 -34.01 4.75 -7.43
N ALA A 349 -34.60 4.47 -6.30
CA ALA A 349 -35.34 3.25 -6.06
C ALA A 349 -36.65 3.51 -5.32
N VAL A 350 -37.58 2.55 -5.40
CA VAL A 350 -38.80 2.54 -4.59
C VAL A 350 -38.47 1.86 -3.26
N ILE A 351 -38.53 2.62 -2.17
CA ILE A 351 -38.16 2.17 -0.84
C ILE A 351 -39.39 1.72 -0.07
N VAL A 352 -39.37 0.50 0.44
CA VAL A 352 -40.40 -0.06 1.31
C VAL A 352 -39.84 -0.26 2.71
N PRO A 353 -40.42 0.36 3.74
CA PRO A 353 -39.97 0.14 5.10
C PRO A 353 -40.08 -1.32 5.52
N ARG A 354 -39.09 -1.82 6.23
CA ARG A 354 -39.10 -3.19 6.73
C ARG A 354 -40.20 -3.38 7.80
N GLY A 355 -41.08 -4.34 7.60
CA GLY A 355 -42.12 -4.67 8.54
C GLY A 355 -42.26 -6.18 8.78
N SER A 356 -43.21 -6.57 9.61
CA SER A 356 -43.50 -7.97 9.95
C SER A 356 -43.76 -8.87 8.75
N PHE A 357 -44.19 -8.29 7.60
CA PHE A 357 -44.40 -9.03 6.35
C PHE A 357 -43.11 -9.70 5.87
N TYR A 358 -41.95 -9.07 6.09
CA TYR A 358 -40.69 -9.60 5.67
C TYR A 358 -40.26 -10.82 6.50
N GLN A 359 -40.51 -10.79 7.83
CA GLN A 359 -40.26 -11.94 8.69
C GLN A 359 -41.14 -13.13 8.39
N ALA A 360 -42.42 -12.86 8.02
CA ALA A 360 -43.42 -13.90 7.74
C ALA A 360 -43.28 -14.51 6.34
N SER A 361 -42.86 -13.75 5.33
CA SER A 361 -42.82 -14.18 3.94
C SER A 361 -41.43 -14.31 3.32
N GLY A 362 -40.37 -13.98 4.08
CA GLY A 362 -39.03 -13.89 3.52
C GLY A 362 -38.88 -12.81 2.44
N GLY A 363 -39.86 -11.91 2.29
CA GLY A 363 -39.90 -10.90 1.24
C GLY A 363 -40.55 -11.35 -0.06
N GLU A 364 -41.08 -12.58 -0.14
CA GLU A 364 -41.69 -13.10 -1.36
C GLU A 364 -43.01 -12.40 -1.70
N TYR A 365 -43.74 -11.92 -0.70
CA TYR A 365 -44.99 -11.19 -0.91
C TYR A 365 -45.24 -10.15 0.18
N MET A 366 -45.98 -9.12 -0.19
CA MET A 366 -46.50 -8.11 0.72
C MET A 366 -47.98 -7.89 0.50
N TYR A 367 -48.69 -7.35 1.51
CA TYR A 367 -50.08 -6.92 1.37
C TYR A 367 -50.10 -5.42 1.09
N VAL A 368 -50.75 -5.06 -0.02
CA VAL A 368 -50.99 -3.66 -0.40
C VAL A 368 -52.42 -3.32 0.00
N VAL A 369 -52.61 -2.22 0.70
CA VAL A 369 -53.92 -1.72 1.09
C VAL A 369 -54.40 -0.72 0.04
N ASP A 370 -55.59 -0.92 -0.49
CA ASP A 370 -56.24 -0.04 -1.45
C ASP A 370 -56.97 1.13 -0.72
N GLU A 371 -57.37 2.17 -1.43
CA GLU A 371 -58.11 3.32 -0.88
C GLU A 371 -59.41 2.91 -0.19
N GLU A 372 -60.01 1.80 -0.63
CA GLU A 372 -61.22 1.22 -0.04
C GLU A 372 -60.93 0.37 1.23
N GLY A 373 -59.67 0.25 1.67
CA GLY A 373 -59.25 -0.56 2.82
C GLY A 373 -59.20 -2.07 2.55
N LYS A 374 -59.33 -2.50 1.28
CA LYS A 374 -59.16 -3.89 0.89
C LYS A 374 -57.69 -4.20 0.72
N THR A 375 -57.25 -5.36 1.23
CA THR A 375 -55.88 -5.81 1.10
C THR A 375 -55.70 -6.79 -0.04
N ALA A 376 -54.74 -6.54 -0.92
CA ALA A 376 -54.37 -7.46 -1.98
C ALA A 376 -52.95 -7.96 -1.75
N ARG A 377 -52.75 -9.28 -1.86
CA ARG A 377 -51.41 -9.89 -1.80
C ARG A 377 -50.73 -9.58 -3.14
N ARG A 378 -49.59 -8.88 -3.07
CA ARG A 378 -48.73 -8.57 -4.20
C ARG A 378 -47.37 -9.19 -4.03
N ARG A 379 -46.81 -9.71 -5.12
CA ARG A 379 -45.43 -10.19 -5.17
C ARG A 379 -44.57 -9.04 -5.64
N PRO A 380 -43.60 -8.57 -4.84
CA PRO A 380 -42.69 -7.55 -5.32
C PRO A 380 -41.80 -8.17 -6.41
N GLU A 381 -41.77 -7.59 -7.59
CA GLU A 381 -40.78 -7.93 -8.59
C GLU A 381 -39.47 -7.23 -8.24
N CYS A 382 -38.61 -7.92 -7.54
CA CYS A 382 -37.26 -7.44 -7.26
C CYS A 382 -36.40 -7.58 -8.52
N VAL A 383 -35.96 -6.48 -9.11
CA VAL A 383 -35.11 -6.44 -10.31
C VAL A 383 -33.70 -6.97 -10.05
N ARG A 384 -33.31 -7.11 -8.80
CA ARG A 384 -32.10 -7.85 -8.37
C ARG A 384 -32.39 -8.55 -7.04
N SER A 385 -32.35 -9.87 -7.04
CA SER A 385 -32.41 -10.66 -5.82
C SER A 385 -31.08 -10.54 -5.06
N PHE A 386 -30.98 -9.60 -4.14
CA PHE A 386 -29.92 -9.63 -3.14
C PHE A 386 -30.31 -10.65 -2.05
N ARG A 387 -30.05 -11.93 -2.29
CA ARG A 387 -30.13 -12.99 -1.27
C ARG A 387 -29.09 -12.85 -0.16
N LEU A 388 -28.21 -11.85 -0.21
CA LEU A 388 -26.98 -11.78 0.62
C LEU A 388 -26.90 -10.61 1.59
N CYS A 389 -27.94 -9.81 1.80
CA CYS A 389 -27.90 -8.74 2.82
C CYS A 389 -28.43 -9.18 4.19
N TRP A 390 -27.98 -10.32 4.75
CA TRP A 390 -28.66 -10.94 5.89
C TRP A 390 -27.91 -11.17 7.17
N ARG A 391 -26.81 -10.49 7.43
CA ARG A 391 -26.24 -10.49 8.80
C ARG A 391 -25.61 -9.15 9.15
N GLY A 392 -26.39 -8.24 9.64
CA GLY A 392 -25.86 -7.05 10.27
C GLY A 392 -26.81 -5.85 10.20
N ALA A 393 -27.62 -5.73 11.21
CA ALA A 393 -28.17 -4.50 11.77
C ALA A 393 -28.33 -3.30 10.84
N ALA A 394 -29.48 -3.16 10.24
CA ALA A 394 -30.10 -1.84 10.03
C ALA A 394 -31.61 -2.04 9.93
N ASP A 395 -32.37 -1.13 10.53
CA ASP A 395 -33.82 -1.17 10.67
C ASP A 395 -34.62 -1.09 9.37
N TYR A 396 -34.01 -1.28 8.20
CA TYR A 396 -34.66 -1.19 6.89
C TYR A 396 -34.21 -2.33 5.99
N ALA A 397 -35.17 -3.15 5.55
CA ALA A 397 -34.95 -4.07 4.42
C ALA A 397 -35.32 -3.31 3.14
N LEU A 398 -34.35 -3.12 2.30
CA LEU A 398 -34.50 -2.41 1.05
C LEU A 398 -34.77 -3.43 -0.06
N CYS A 399 -36.04 -3.51 -0.50
CA CYS A 399 -36.40 -4.12 -1.77
C CYS A 399 -36.59 -3.02 -2.79
N THR A 400 -35.81 -3.02 -3.84
CA THR A 400 -36.08 -2.19 -5.02
C THR A 400 -37.33 -2.78 -5.72
N VAL A 401 -38.48 -2.17 -5.55
CA VAL A 401 -39.69 -2.60 -6.18
C VAL A 401 -39.96 -1.70 -7.38
N ARG A 402 -39.76 -2.21 -8.58
CA ARG A 402 -40.27 -1.55 -9.80
C ARG A 402 -41.76 -1.85 -9.92
N ILE A 403 -42.64 -0.93 -9.47
CA ILE A 403 -44.06 -1.02 -9.66
C ILE A 403 -44.37 -0.41 -11.03
N GLU A 404 -44.35 -1.20 -12.09
CA GLU A 404 -45.04 -0.82 -13.32
C GLU A 404 -46.53 -1.10 -13.13
N PHE A 405 -47.35 -0.05 -13.06
CA PHE A 405 -48.79 -0.17 -13.14
C PHE A 405 -49.15 -0.55 -14.57
N ARG A 406 -49.14 -1.85 -14.88
CA ARG A 406 -49.81 -2.39 -16.07
C ARG A 406 -51.16 -2.96 -15.64
N PHE A 407 -52.23 -2.28 -15.98
CA PHE A 407 -53.56 -2.84 -16.00
C PHE A 407 -53.56 -3.98 -17.04
N VAL A 408 -53.54 -5.23 -16.58
CA VAL A 408 -53.76 -6.39 -17.43
C VAL A 408 -55.17 -6.95 -17.10
N PRO A 409 -56.15 -6.89 -18.04
CA PRO A 409 -57.41 -7.57 -17.82
C PRO A 409 -57.20 -9.09 -17.84
N ARG A 410 -57.89 -9.78 -16.94
CA ARG A 410 -57.92 -11.25 -16.85
C ARG A 410 -58.16 -11.89 -18.19
N ARG A 411 -57.23 -12.70 -18.70
CA ARG A 411 -57.52 -13.89 -19.49
C ARG A 411 -56.55 -14.99 -19.07
N GLY A 412 -57.17 -16.12 -18.68
CA GLY A 412 -56.44 -17.32 -18.32
C GLY A 412 -55.74 -17.94 -19.52
N SER A 413 -54.61 -18.53 -19.25
CA SER A 413 -54.17 -19.80 -19.87
C SER A 413 -52.78 -20.16 -19.30
N HIS A 414 -52.67 -21.39 -18.95
CA HIS A 414 -51.46 -22.15 -18.61
C HIS A 414 -50.36 -22.03 -19.67
N LEU A 415 -49.12 -21.84 -19.25
CA LEU A 415 -47.97 -22.38 -19.96
C LEU A 415 -46.79 -22.54 -19.00
N PRO A 416 -45.96 -23.60 -19.16
CA PRO A 416 -45.00 -24.05 -18.19
C PRO A 416 -43.67 -23.30 -18.27
N CYS A 417 -43.01 -23.19 -17.14
CA CYS A 417 -41.63 -22.74 -17.05
C CYS A 417 -40.69 -23.75 -17.69
N GLY A 418 -39.98 -23.31 -18.73
CA GLY A 418 -38.81 -23.99 -19.24
C GLY A 418 -37.56 -23.46 -18.53
N GLU A 419 -36.73 -24.38 -18.06
CA GLU A 419 -35.38 -24.10 -17.61
C GLU A 419 -34.49 -23.60 -18.74
N PRO A 420 -33.53 -22.74 -18.50
CA PRO A 420 -32.34 -22.67 -19.33
C PRO A 420 -31.15 -23.25 -18.61
N SER A 421 -30.63 -24.29 -19.22
CA SER A 421 -29.28 -24.81 -19.05
C SER A 421 -28.23 -23.81 -19.59
N LEU A 422 -27.13 -23.78 -18.86
CA LEU A 422 -25.74 -23.34 -19.06
C LEU A 422 -25.36 -22.08 -18.32
#